data_c1a1194dbd4985bc013d304a7e4cdeaf
#
_entry.id   c1a1194dbd4985bc013d304a7e4cdeaf
#
_cell.length_a   1.000
_cell.length_b   1.000
_cell.length_c   1.000
_cell.angle_alpha   90.00
_cell.angle_beta   90.00
_cell.angle_gamma   90.00
#
_symmetry.space_group_name_H-M   'P 1'
#
loop_
_entity.id
_entity.type
_entity.pdbx_description
1 polymer ?
#
loop_
_entity_poly.entity_id
_entity_poly.type
_entity_poly.pdbx_seq_one_letter_code
_entity_poly.pdbx_strand_id
1 'polypeptide(L)'
;HYAHVDCPGHADYVKNMITGAAQMDGAILVVAATDGVMAQTKEHILLSRQVGVPYIIVFLNKCDMVDDPELIELVEMEVTEQLEEYEFEGCPIIQGSALKALEDPSSEWGDKIMELMATVDDYIPDPQRDTDKPFLMPVEDVFTITGRGTVATGRVERGTLHLSDELEIVGVKEDTQKTVVTGIEMFRKMLDEAQAGDNIGALLRGINRDQIVRGQCLCKPGSVTCHS
;
A
#
# COMPACT_ATOMS: atom_id res chain seq x y z
N HIS A 1 -9.67 -8.59 2.17
CA HIS A 1 -8.27 -8.83 1.76
C HIS A 1 -7.50 -7.53 1.78
N TYR A 2 -6.34 -7.53 2.44
CA TYR A 2 -5.44 -6.39 2.49
C TYR A 2 -4.12 -6.72 1.79
N ALA A 3 -3.63 -5.82 0.95
CA ALA A 3 -2.23 -5.78 0.59
C ALA A 3 -1.55 -4.81 1.57
N HIS A 4 -0.46 -5.22 2.19
CA HIS A 4 0.25 -4.34 3.10
C HIS A 4 1.63 -4.01 2.56
N VAL A 5 2.02 -2.75 2.73
CA VAL A 5 3.35 -2.24 2.39
C VAL A 5 4.01 -1.81 3.69
N ASP A 6 5.10 -2.45 4.03
CA ASP A 6 5.93 -2.06 5.17
C ASP A 6 6.83 -0.88 4.77
N CYS A 7 6.72 0.21 5.50
CA CYS A 7 7.49 1.42 5.29
C CYS A 7 8.53 1.56 6.41
N PRO A 8 9.80 1.17 6.18
CA PRO A 8 10.84 1.30 7.19
C PRO A 8 11.07 2.75 7.59
N GLY A 9 11.27 2.99 8.90
CA GLY A 9 11.35 4.31 9.50
C GLY A 9 12.58 5.16 9.20
N HIS A 10 13.46 4.79 8.27
CA HIS A 10 14.68 5.54 7.96
C HIS A 10 14.51 6.48 6.76
N ALA A 11 15.12 7.66 6.81
CA ALA A 11 15.09 8.69 5.76
C ALA A 11 15.42 8.20 4.34
N ASP A 12 16.22 7.13 4.22
CA ASP A 12 16.59 6.52 2.94
C ASP A 12 15.40 5.84 2.23
N TYR A 13 14.29 5.61 2.94
CA TYR A 13 13.12 4.91 2.44
C TYR A 13 11.97 5.83 2.00
N VAL A 14 12.13 7.15 2.15
CA VAL A 14 11.16 8.16 1.69
C VAL A 14 10.75 7.93 0.22
N LYS A 15 11.69 7.54 -0.63
CA LYS A 15 11.41 7.22 -2.04
C LYS A 15 10.48 6.01 -2.21
N ASN A 16 10.62 4.99 -1.36
CA ASN A 16 9.77 3.81 -1.40
C ASN A 16 8.39 4.12 -0.84
N MET A 17 8.32 4.98 0.18
CA MET A 17 7.08 5.46 0.75
C MET A 17 6.30 6.29 -0.28
N ILE A 18 6.93 7.24 -0.98
CA ILE A 18 6.27 8.04 -2.03
C ILE A 18 5.71 7.17 -3.15
N THR A 19 6.42 6.13 -3.56
CA THR A 19 5.95 5.22 -4.63
C THR A 19 4.91 4.22 -4.16
N GLY A 20 4.97 3.75 -2.91
CA GLY A 20 4.01 2.81 -2.34
C GLY A 20 2.76 3.51 -1.78
N ALA A 21 2.94 4.68 -1.16
CA ALA A 21 1.88 5.41 -0.50
C ALA A 21 0.85 6.04 -1.47
N ALA A 22 1.26 6.36 -2.69
CA ALA A 22 0.34 6.85 -3.73
C ALA A 22 -0.79 5.85 -4.07
N GLN A 23 -0.70 4.63 -3.55
CA GLN A 23 -1.64 3.53 -3.80
C GLN A 23 -2.30 3.00 -2.53
N MET A 24 -2.05 3.63 -1.37
CA MET A 24 -2.62 3.18 -0.09
C MET A 24 -4.01 3.76 0.14
N ASP A 25 -4.94 2.89 0.51
CA ASP A 25 -6.31 3.28 0.91
C ASP A 25 -6.35 3.76 2.37
N GLY A 26 -5.31 3.45 3.16
CA GLY A 26 -5.11 3.92 4.53
C GLY A 26 -3.74 3.53 5.06
N ALA A 27 -3.36 4.05 6.20
CA ALA A 27 -2.10 3.76 6.88
C ALA A 27 -2.30 3.44 8.35
N ILE A 28 -1.47 2.54 8.88
CA ILE A 28 -1.32 2.31 10.31
C ILE A 28 -0.02 3.02 10.74
N LEU A 29 -0.15 4.08 11.54
CA LEU A 29 0.96 4.79 12.13
C LEU A 29 1.34 4.12 13.46
N VAL A 30 2.53 3.53 13.51
CA VAL A 30 3.03 2.88 14.72
C VAL A 30 3.88 3.86 15.52
N VAL A 31 3.46 4.15 16.74
CA VAL A 31 4.17 5.03 17.70
C VAL A 31 4.49 4.23 18.95
N ALA A 32 5.71 4.35 19.47
CA ALA A 32 6.05 3.71 20.72
C ALA A 32 5.60 4.58 21.90
N ALA A 33 4.79 4.02 22.81
CA ALA A 33 4.33 4.71 24.02
C ALA A 33 5.49 5.18 24.92
N THR A 34 6.63 4.48 24.86
CA THR A 34 7.85 4.82 25.63
C THR A 34 8.57 6.06 25.11
N ASP A 35 8.42 6.38 23.82
CA ASP A 35 9.22 7.39 23.12
C ASP A 35 8.38 8.61 22.71
N GLY A 36 7.06 8.46 22.61
CA GLY A 36 6.13 9.50 22.15
C GLY A 36 6.34 9.89 20.69
N VAL A 37 5.97 11.12 20.34
CA VAL A 37 6.10 11.66 18.99
C VAL A 37 7.54 12.06 18.71
N MET A 38 8.22 11.28 17.88
CA MET A 38 9.59 11.53 17.44
C MET A 38 9.63 12.30 16.11
N ALA A 39 10.81 12.82 15.73
CA ALA A 39 11.00 13.51 14.45
C ALA A 39 10.55 12.66 13.26
N GLN A 40 10.83 11.35 13.29
CA GLN A 40 10.41 10.40 12.26
C GLN A 40 8.89 10.25 12.20
N THR A 41 8.19 10.27 13.34
CA THR A 41 6.72 10.23 13.39
C THR A 41 6.14 11.42 12.62
N LYS A 42 6.67 12.62 12.88
CA LYS A 42 6.27 13.86 12.18
C LYS A 42 6.51 13.78 10.67
N GLU A 43 7.67 13.27 10.28
CA GLU A 43 8.00 13.06 8.86
C GLU A 43 7.04 12.08 8.19
N HIS A 44 6.67 10.98 8.86
CA HIS A 44 5.73 10.00 8.30
C HIS A 44 4.32 10.59 8.15
N ILE A 45 3.83 11.37 9.12
CA ILE A 45 2.54 12.04 9.03
C ILE A 45 2.54 13.05 7.87
N LEU A 46 3.58 13.90 7.79
CA LEU A 46 3.74 14.86 6.70
C LEU A 46 3.76 14.19 5.33
N LEU A 47 4.55 13.12 5.18
CA LEU A 47 4.63 12.35 3.94
C LEU A 47 3.30 11.70 3.58
N SER A 48 2.61 11.10 4.55
CA SER A 48 1.27 10.52 4.34
C SER A 48 0.31 11.57 3.79
N ARG A 49 0.36 12.80 4.32
CA ARG A 49 -0.45 13.92 3.80
C ARG A 49 -0.07 14.31 2.38
N GLN A 50 1.24 14.43 2.10
CA GLN A 50 1.73 14.85 0.78
C GLN A 50 1.41 13.83 -0.33
N VAL A 51 1.45 12.54 -0.02
CA VAL A 51 1.12 11.47 -0.99
C VAL A 51 -0.37 11.17 -1.07
N GLY A 52 -1.20 11.81 -0.23
CA GLY A 52 -2.65 11.72 -0.29
C GLY A 52 -3.23 10.47 0.38
N VAL A 53 -2.57 9.90 1.39
CA VAL A 53 -3.18 8.84 2.23
C VAL A 53 -4.45 9.40 2.88
N PRO A 54 -5.62 8.78 2.65
CA PRO A 54 -6.87 9.38 3.10
C PRO A 54 -7.21 9.10 4.56
N TYR A 55 -6.74 7.99 5.13
CA TYR A 55 -7.07 7.53 6.48
C TYR A 55 -5.83 7.08 7.24
N ILE A 56 -5.72 7.48 8.51
CA ILE A 56 -4.66 7.03 9.43
C ILE A 56 -5.31 6.42 10.67
N ILE A 57 -4.83 5.25 11.08
CA ILE A 57 -5.11 4.62 12.36
C ILE A 57 -3.80 4.57 13.14
N VAL A 58 -3.80 4.93 14.39
CA VAL A 58 -2.61 4.88 15.24
C VAL A 58 -2.59 3.57 16.03
N PHE A 59 -1.47 2.88 15.99
CA PHE A 59 -1.18 1.80 16.93
C PHE A 59 -0.10 2.27 17.90
N LEU A 60 -0.52 2.56 19.14
CA LEU A 60 0.38 2.94 20.22
C LEU A 60 1.01 1.68 20.80
N ASN A 61 2.21 1.38 20.35
CA ASN A 61 2.92 0.15 20.67
C ASN A 61 3.75 0.27 21.95
N LYS A 62 4.17 -0.86 22.54
CA LYS A 62 4.97 -0.98 23.76
C LYS A 62 4.28 -0.45 25.01
N CYS A 63 2.94 -0.46 25.07
CA CYS A 63 2.22 -0.02 26.26
C CYS A 63 2.50 -0.91 27.48
N ASP A 64 2.94 -2.16 27.28
CA ASP A 64 3.41 -3.06 28.32
C ASP A 64 4.67 -2.58 29.08
N MET A 65 5.37 -1.60 28.54
CA MET A 65 6.59 -1.03 29.13
C MET A 65 6.34 0.29 29.86
N VAL A 66 5.11 0.77 29.89
CA VAL A 66 4.73 2.03 30.55
C VAL A 66 3.80 1.72 31.71
N ASP A 67 4.30 1.89 32.93
CA ASP A 67 3.56 1.57 34.15
C ASP A 67 2.53 2.66 34.54
N ASP A 68 2.73 3.89 34.06
CA ASP A 68 1.89 5.04 34.38
C ASP A 68 0.88 5.32 33.28
N PRO A 69 -0.43 5.10 33.51
CA PRO A 69 -1.47 5.39 32.53
C PRO A 69 -1.52 6.87 32.11
N GLU A 70 -1.15 7.82 32.95
CA GLU A 70 -1.16 9.24 32.62
C GLU A 70 -0.13 9.57 31.52
N LEU A 71 0.98 8.81 31.47
CA LEU A 71 1.97 8.97 30.41
C LEU A 71 1.44 8.47 29.07
N ILE A 72 0.65 7.40 29.07
CA ILE A 72 0.02 6.89 27.85
C ILE A 72 -0.99 7.92 27.31
N GLU A 73 -1.84 8.47 28.18
CA GLU A 73 -2.79 9.51 27.80
C GLU A 73 -2.08 10.76 27.25
N LEU A 74 -0.95 11.15 27.83
CA LEU A 74 -0.15 12.27 27.33
C LEU A 74 0.37 12.03 25.92
N VAL A 75 0.88 10.83 25.64
CA VAL A 75 1.35 10.46 24.30
C VAL A 75 0.21 10.42 23.31
N GLU A 76 -0.97 9.93 23.69
CA GLU A 76 -2.16 9.96 22.83
C GLU A 76 -2.56 11.39 22.45
N MET A 77 -2.54 12.30 23.42
CA MET A 77 -2.81 13.72 23.16
C MET A 77 -1.78 14.32 22.21
N GLU A 78 -0.47 14.04 22.41
CA GLU A 78 0.60 14.55 21.56
C GLU A 78 0.48 14.02 20.12
N VAL A 79 0.16 12.73 19.94
CA VAL A 79 -0.06 12.13 18.62
C VAL A 79 -1.28 12.74 17.95
N THR A 80 -2.36 12.94 18.68
CA THR A 80 -3.59 13.56 18.16
C THR A 80 -3.34 14.99 17.68
N GLU A 81 -2.68 15.81 18.51
CA GLU A 81 -2.30 17.19 18.16
C GLU A 81 -1.46 17.21 16.86
N GLN A 82 -0.50 16.29 16.76
CA GLN A 82 0.36 16.22 15.59
C GLN A 82 -0.40 15.78 14.33
N LEU A 83 -1.35 14.87 14.43
CA LEU A 83 -2.20 14.44 13.31
C LEU A 83 -3.12 15.57 12.85
N GLU A 84 -3.74 16.31 13.78
CA GLU A 84 -4.62 17.44 13.49
C GLU A 84 -3.86 18.60 12.82
N GLU A 85 -2.58 18.84 13.18
CA GLU A 85 -1.73 19.82 12.51
C GLU A 85 -1.58 19.55 11.00
N TYR A 86 -1.63 18.26 10.61
CA TYR A 86 -1.56 17.84 9.20
C TYR A 86 -2.93 17.47 8.61
N GLU A 87 -4.02 17.95 9.21
CA GLU A 87 -5.40 17.78 8.73
C GLU A 87 -5.88 16.31 8.72
N PHE A 88 -5.39 15.48 9.63
CA PHE A 88 -5.95 14.17 9.93
C PHE A 88 -6.75 14.26 11.23
N GLU A 89 -8.07 14.42 11.11
CA GLU A 89 -8.97 14.58 12.26
C GLU A 89 -9.62 13.26 12.65
N GLY A 90 -9.79 13.04 13.96
CA GLY A 90 -10.54 11.91 14.48
C GLY A 90 -9.93 10.54 14.20
N CYS A 91 -8.60 10.46 14.08
CA CYS A 91 -7.88 9.21 13.88
C CYS A 91 -8.05 8.28 15.09
N PRO A 92 -8.49 7.03 14.90
CA PRO A 92 -8.54 6.06 15.98
C PRO A 92 -7.14 5.74 16.52
N ILE A 93 -7.02 5.60 17.83
CA ILE A 93 -5.79 5.19 18.52
C ILE A 93 -6.06 3.89 19.27
N ILE A 94 -5.28 2.86 18.98
CA ILE A 94 -5.34 1.57 19.64
C ILE A 94 -4.05 1.36 20.43
N GLN A 95 -4.17 1.20 21.76
CA GLN A 95 -3.07 0.87 22.63
C GLN A 95 -2.76 -0.62 22.57
N GLY A 96 -1.47 -0.99 22.57
CA GLY A 96 -1.09 -2.40 22.50
C GLY A 96 0.39 -2.67 22.70
N SER A 97 0.72 -3.95 22.66
CA SER A 97 2.08 -4.46 22.62
C SER A 97 2.18 -5.56 21.57
N ALA A 98 2.77 -5.24 20.43
CA ALA A 98 2.92 -6.21 19.34
C ALA A 98 3.80 -7.40 19.74
N LEU A 99 4.84 -7.17 20.59
CA LEU A 99 5.70 -8.24 21.07
C LEU A 99 4.93 -9.20 21.96
N LYS A 100 4.17 -8.68 22.92
CA LYS A 100 3.37 -9.51 23.84
C LYS A 100 2.26 -10.26 23.12
N ALA A 101 1.63 -9.63 22.16
CA ALA A 101 0.65 -10.29 21.30
C ALA A 101 1.26 -11.44 20.48
N LEU A 102 2.51 -11.29 20.02
CA LEU A 102 3.22 -12.34 19.28
C LEU A 102 3.65 -13.49 20.20
N GLU A 103 4.07 -13.19 21.45
CA GLU A 103 4.44 -14.19 22.45
C GLU A 103 3.23 -15.03 22.91
N ASP A 104 2.08 -14.39 23.11
CA ASP A 104 0.82 -15.03 23.46
C ASP A 104 -0.37 -14.37 22.73
N PRO A 105 -0.77 -14.91 21.57
CA PRO A 105 -1.90 -14.40 20.80
C PRO A 105 -3.26 -14.50 21.52
N SER A 106 -3.36 -15.28 22.58
CA SER A 106 -4.59 -15.44 23.39
C SER A 106 -4.68 -14.46 24.55
N SER A 107 -3.66 -13.62 24.74
CA SER A 107 -3.62 -12.59 25.78
C SER A 107 -4.47 -11.36 25.43
N GLU A 108 -4.65 -10.47 26.41
CA GLU A 108 -5.26 -9.15 26.18
C GLU A 108 -4.56 -8.34 25.06
N TRP A 109 -3.25 -8.55 24.89
CA TRP A 109 -2.48 -7.91 23.84
C TRP A 109 -2.82 -8.47 22.44
N GLY A 110 -3.13 -9.77 22.37
CA GLY A 110 -3.68 -10.38 21.14
C GLY A 110 -5.05 -9.80 20.79
N ASP A 111 -5.91 -9.59 21.79
CA ASP A 111 -7.21 -8.94 21.60
C ASP A 111 -7.05 -7.50 21.05
N LYS A 112 -6.00 -6.76 21.48
CA LYS A 112 -5.69 -5.43 20.94
C LYS A 112 -5.28 -5.44 19.48
N ILE A 113 -4.60 -6.47 19.02
CA ILE A 113 -4.33 -6.64 17.57
C ILE A 113 -5.62 -6.92 16.79
N MET A 114 -6.52 -7.72 17.36
CA MET A 114 -7.83 -7.96 16.74
C MET A 114 -8.71 -6.70 16.73
N GLU A 115 -8.64 -5.87 17.78
CA GLU A 115 -9.28 -4.56 17.84
C GLU A 115 -8.73 -3.62 16.75
N LEU A 116 -7.40 -3.59 16.55
CA LEU A 116 -6.78 -2.84 15.45
C LEU A 116 -7.33 -3.28 14.09
N MET A 117 -7.42 -4.58 13.85
CA MET A 117 -7.93 -5.11 12.59
C MET A 117 -9.41 -4.80 12.38
N ALA A 118 -10.23 -4.91 13.44
CA ALA A 118 -11.63 -4.51 13.39
C ALA A 118 -11.78 -3.00 13.10
N THR A 119 -10.92 -2.16 13.71
CA THR A 119 -10.90 -0.72 13.45
C THR A 119 -10.50 -0.42 12.01
N VAL A 120 -9.56 -1.17 11.42
CA VAL A 120 -9.22 -1.06 9.99
C VAL A 120 -10.42 -1.36 9.12
N ASP A 121 -11.17 -2.43 9.42
CA ASP A 121 -12.37 -2.82 8.66
C ASP A 121 -13.49 -1.76 8.76
N ASP A 122 -13.66 -1.12 9.92
CA ASP A 122 -14.75 -0.18 10.16
C ASP A 122 -14.41 1.26 9.73
N TYR A 123 -13.17 1.69 9.92
CA TYR A 123 -12.74 3.08 9.72
C TYR A 123 -12.30 3.39 8.30
N ILE A 124 -11.66 2.43 7.62
CA ILE A 124 -11.23 2.60 6.22
C ILE A 124 -12.33 2.07 5.32
N PRO A 125 -13.04 2.93 4.57
CA PRO A 125 -14.12 2.49 3.70
C PRO A 125 -13.58 1.64 2.55
N ASP A 126 -14.42 0.74 2.05
CA ASP A 126 -14.09 -0.01 0.83
C ASP A 126 -13.78 0.96 -0.31
N PRO A 127 -12.62 0.83 -0.96
CA PRO A 127 -12.24 1.71 -2.05
C PRO A 127 -13.22 1.59 -3.22
N GLN A 128 -13.64 2.73 -3.76
CA GLN A 128 -14.46 2.74 -4.97
C GLN A 128 -13.60 2.26 -6.14
N ARG A 129 -13.96 1.12 -6.70
CA ARG A 129 -13.24 0.49 -7.80
C ARG A 129 -13.82 0.91 -9.14
N ASP A 130 -13.05 1.62 -9.93
CA ASP A 130 -13.39 2.05 -11.29
C ASP A 130 -13.28 0.89 -12.30
N THR A 131 -14.09 -0.14 -12.16
CA THR A 131 -14.04 -1.35 -13.02
C THR A 131 -14.54 -1.12 -14.44
N ASP A 132 -15.40 -0.12 -14.65
CA ASP A 132 -16.00 0.19 -15.96
C ASP A 132 -15.08 1.00 -16.89
N LYS A 133 -13.99 1.54 -16.37
CA LYS A 133 -13.00 2.30 -17.16
C LYS A 133 -12.05 1.36 -17.90
N PRO A 134 -11.39 1.83 -18.96
CA PRO A 134 -10.33 1.05 -19.61
C PRO A 134 -9.22 0.68 -18.64
N PHE A 135 -8.74 -0.56 -18.71
CA PHE A 135 -7.68 -1.07 -17.84
C PHE A 135 -6.45 -0.16 -17.83
N LEU A 136 -5.92 0.05 -16.64
CA LEU A 136 -4.66 0.76 -16.38
C LEU A 136 -3.99 0.18 -15.14
N MET A 137 -2.70 -0.14 -15.24
CA MET A 137 -1.87 -0.60 -14.14
C MET A 137 -0.47 0.03 -14.24
N PRO A 138 -0.07 0.89 -13.28
CA PRO A 138 1.32 1.34 -13.16
C PRO A 138 2.24 0.16 -12.83
N VAL A 139 3.41 0.13 -13.44
CA VAL A 139 4.42 -0.92 -13.22
C VAL A 139 5.29 -0.55 -12.01
N GLU A 140 5.21 -1.35 -10.97
CA GLU A 140 5.97 -1.18 -9.72
C GLU A 140 7.29 -1.95 -9.72
N ASP A 141 7.26 -3.18 -10.24
CA ASP A 141 8.45 -4.00 -10.38
C ASP A 141 8.35 -4.92 -11.61
N VAL A 142 9.52 -5.37 -12.09
CA VAL A 142 9.63 -6.24 -13.25
C VAL A 142 10.65 -7.33 -12.99
N PHE A 143 10.24 -8.59 -13.14
CA PHE A 143 11.12 -9.73 -13.02
C PHE A 143 10.84 -10.78 -14.09
N THR A 144 11.75 -11.72 -14.22
CA THR A 144 11.63 -12.81 -15.19
C THR A 144 11.47 -14.14 -14.47
N ILE A 145 10.46 -14.90 -14.88
CA ILE A 145 10.29 -16.28 -14.41
C ILE A 145 10.86 -17.22 -15.49
N THR A 146 11.84 -18.02 -15.12
CA THR A 146 12.47 -19.00 -16.03
C THR A 146 11.42 -19.91 -16.66
N GLY A 147 11.37 -19.96 -17.98
CA GLY A 147 10.43 -20.76 -18.75
C GLY A 147 9.03 -20.18 -18.89
N ARG A 148 8.71 -19.05 -18.23
CA ARG A 148 7.39 -18.38 -18.36
C ARG A 148 7.46 -17.02 -19.05
N GLY A 149 8.51 -16.22 -18.80
CA GLY A 149 8.71 -14.91 -19.42
C GLY A 149 8.78 -13.78 -18.41
N THR A 150 8.50 -12.57 -18.88
CA THR A 150 8.56 -11.35 -18.08
C THR A 150 7.23 -11.10 -17.36
N VAL A 151 7.33 -10.80 -16.07
CA VAL A 151 6.20 -10.42 -15.21
C VAL A 151 6.35 -8.98 -14.80
N ALA A 152 5.32 -8.19 -15.01
CA ALA A 152 5.18 -6.85 -14.46
C ALA A 152 4.21 -6.89 -13.29
N THR A 153 4.61 -6.36 -12.14
CA THR A 153 3.74 -6.24 -10.97
C THR A 153 3.25 -4.82 -10.78
N GLY A 154 2.08 -4.69 -10.21
CA GLY A 154 1.49 -3.43 -9.85
C GLY A 154 0.07 -3.58 -9.33
N ARG A 155 -0.48 -2.48 -8.84
CA ARG A 155 -1.90 -2.38 -8.52
C ARG A 155 -2.68 -1.99 -9.77
N VAL A 156 -3.77 -2.68 -10.03
CA VAL A 156 -4.73 -2.27 -11.07
C VAL A 156 -5.41 -0.98 -10.61
N GLU A 157 -5.13 0.12 -11.29
CA GLU A 157 -5.66 1.45 -10.93
C GLU A 157 -7.12 1.59 -11.35
N ARG A 158 -7.48 1.06 -12.51
CA ARG A 158 -8.83 1.08 -13.06
C ARG A 158 -9.04 -0.03 -14.09
N GLY A 159 -10.31 -0.34 -14.32
CA GLY A 159 -10.73 -1.32 -15.31
C GLY A 159 -10.58 -2.76 -14.85
N THR A 160 -10.78 -3.67 -15.78
CA THR A 160 -10.64 -5.10 -15.60
C THR A 160 -9.67 -5.65 -16.65
N LEU A 161 -8.83 -6.59 -16.24
CA LEU A 161 -7.88 -7.30 -17.07
C LEU A 161 -8.27 -8.77 -17.14
N HIS A 162 -8.33 -9.32 -18.36
CA HIS A 162 -8.57 -10.74 -18.57
C HIS A 162 -7.37 -11.43 -19.21
N LEU A 163 -7.31 -12.74 -19.07
CA LEU A 163 -6.34 -13.54 -19.82
C LEU A 163 -6.52 -13.34 -21.33
N SER A 164 -5.41 -13.22 -22.04
CA SER A 164 -5.33 -12.95 -23.48
C SER A 164 -5.71 -11.54 -23.92
N ASP A 165 -5.94 -10.62 -23.00
CA ASP A 165 -6.12 -9.22 -23.36
C ASP A 165 -4.86 -8.65 -24.00
N GLU A 166 -5.06 -7.84 -25.05
CA GLU A 166 -4.00 -7.04 -25.66
C GLU A 166 -3.77 -5.78 -24.83
N LEU A 167 -2.52 -5.49 -24.53
CA LEU A 167 -2.09 -4.32 -23.77
C LEU A 167 -1.04 -3.52 -24.52
N GLU A 168 -0.97 -2.24 -24.16
CA GLU A 168 0.14 -1.34 -24.49
C GLU A 168 0.96 -1.02 -23.26
N ILE A 169 2.28 -0.93 -23.46
CA ILE A 169 3.24 -0.45 -22.47
C ILE A 169 3.58 0.99 -22.86
N VAL A 170 3.23 1.94 -21.99
CA VAL A 170 3.35 3.37 -22.27
C VAL A 170 4.12 4.10 -21.15
N GLY A 171 4.65 5.26 -21.45
CA GLY A 171 5.36 6.13 -20.51
C GLY A 171 6.85 5.80 -20.38
N VAL A 172 7.64 6.73 -19.86
CA VAL A 172 9.11 6.70 -19.64
C VAL A 172 9.93 6.53 -20.92
N LYS A 173 9.55 5.62 -21.81
CA LYS A 173 10.17 5.41 -23.11
C LYS A 173 9.30 6.02 -24.23
N GLU A 174 9.93 6.52 -25.28
CA GLU A 174 9.20 7.14 -26.42
C GLU A 174 8.38 6.14 -27.19
N ASP A 175 8.85 4.88 -27.29
CA ASP A 175 8.19 3.84 -28.05
C ASP A 175 7.12 3.11 -27.22
N THR A 176 5.89 3.13 -27.72
CA THR A 176 4.80 2.29 -27.22
C THR A 176 4.98 0.85 -27.71
N GLN A 177 4.95 -0.10 -26.81
CA GLN A 177 5.05 -1.52 -27.13
C GLN A 177 3.71 -2.21 -26.90
N LYS A 178 3.41 -3.20 -27.75
CA LYS A 178 2.22 -4.03 -27.61
C LYS A 178 2.57 -5.41 -27.06
N THR A 179 1.72 -5.93 -26.22
CA THR A 179 1.87 -7.26 -25.62
C THR A 179 0.51 -7.91 -25.39
N VAL A 180 0.54 -9.17 -25.00
CA VAL A 180 -0.65 -9.94 -24.60
C VAL A 180 -0.40 -10.54 -23.21
N VAL A 181 -1.40 -10.45 -22.34
CA VAL A 181 -1.36 -11.07 -21.02
C VAL A 181 -1.56 -12.57 -21.15
N THR A 182 -0.58 -13.35 -20.70
CA THR A 182 -0.64 -14.82 -20.74
C THR A 182 -0.86 -15.47 -19.39
N GLY A 183 -0.83 -14.67 -18.33
CA GLY A 183 -1.11 -15.12 -16.96
C GLY A 183 -1.33 -13.92 -16.04
N ILE A 184 -2.21 -14.11 -15.08
CA ILE A 184 -2.47 -13.15 -14.00
C ILE A 184 -2.26 -13.90 -12.70
N GLU A 185 -1.42 -13.39 -11.83
CA GLU A 185 -1.12 -14.01 -10.53
C GLU A 185 -1.36 -13.02 -9.40
N MET A 186 -2.08 -13.47 -8.37
CA MET A 186 -2.27 -12.74 -7.11
C MET A 186 -2.14 -13.71 -5.94
N PHE A 187 -1.32 -13.38 -4.94
CA PHE A 187 -1.08 -14.23 -3.76
C PHE A 187 -0.68 -15.67 -4.10
N ARG A 188 0.19 -15.85 -5.11
CA ARG A 188 0.63 -17.17 -5.63
C ARG A 188 -0.50 -18.01 -6.23
N LYS A 189 -1.63 -17.42 -6.58
CA LYS A 189 -2.73 -18.08 -7.28
C LYS A 189 -2.86 -17.49 -8.67
N MET A 190 -3.07 -18.35 -9.65
CA MET A 190 -3.39 -17.92 -11.02
C MET A 190 -4.87 -17.55 -11.07
N LEU A 191 -5.16 -16.43 -11.71
CA LEU A 191 -6.50 -15.88 -11.90
C LEU A 191 -6.84 -15.81 -13.38
N ASP A 192 -8.12 -15.85 -13.70
CA ASP A 192 -8.63 -15.62 -15.05
C ASP A 192 -8.84 -14.13 -15.34
N GLU A 193 -9.08 -13.33 -14.30
CA GLU A 193 -9.30 -11.90 -14.37
C GLU A 193 -8.74 -11.18 -13.14
N ALA A 194 -8.47 -9.88 -13.28
CA ALA A 194 -8.15 -8.96 -12.20
C ALA A 194 -8.86 -7.63 -12.44
N GLN A 195 -9.22 -6.94 -11.36
CA GLN A 195 -9.99 -5.69 -11.41
C GLN A 195 -9.30 -4.57 -10.64
N ALA A 196 -9.78 -3.35 -10.85
CA ALA A 196 -9.33 -2.18 -10.11
C ALA A 196 -9.20 -2.45 -8.60
N GLY A 197 -8.07 -2.08 -8.02
CA GLY A 197 -7.71 -2.34 -6.62
C GLY A 197 -6.91 -3.61 -6.37
N ASP A 198 -6.84 -4.55 -7.33
CA ASP A 198 -6.07 -5.78 -7.16
C ASP A 198 -4.58 -5.54 -7.38
N ASN A 199 -3.74 -6.10 -6.50
CA ASN A 199 -2.28 -6.15 -6.69
C ASN A 199 -1.92 -7.45 -7.39
N ILE A 200 -1.41 -7.35 -8.60
CA ILE A 200 -1.18 -8.51 -9.45
C ILE A 200 0.22 -8.56 -10.08
N GLY A 201 0.62 -9.76 -10.50
CA GLY A 201 1.67 -9.97 -11.47
C GLY A 201 1.06 -10.36 -12.81
N ALA A 202 1.27 -9.53 -13.84
CA ALA A 202 0.85 -9.78 -15.21
C ALA A 202 2.00 -10.40 -16.01
N LEU A 203 1.82 -11.61 -16.52
CA LEU A 203 2.77 -12.29 -17.38
C LEU A 203 2.58 -11.81 -18.81
N LEU A 204 3.64 -11.27 -19.42
CA LEU A 204 3.60 -10.57 -20.70
C LEU A 204 4.27 -11.40 -21.78
N ARG A 205 3.58 -11.56 -22.92
CA ARG A 205 4.10 -12.29 -24.08
C ARG A 205 5.06 -11.42 -24.91
N GLY A 206 6.24 -11.97 -25.20
CA GLY A 206 7.17 -11.35 -26.17
C GLY A 206 7.86 -10.08 -25.67
N ILE A 207 7.78 -9.81 -24.36
CA ILE A 207 8.45 -8.68 -23.71
C ILE A 207 9.63 -9.21 -22.91
N ASN A 208 10.81 -8.67 -23.17
CA ASN A 208 12.01 -8.91 -22.37
C ASN A 208 12.06 -7.93 -21.19
N ARG A 209 12.77 -8.30 -20.13
CA ARG A 209 12.88 -7.48 -18.91
C ARG A 209 13.44 -6.08 -19.15
N ASP A 210 14.33 -5.91 -20.12
CA ASP A 210 14.96 -4.63 -20.54
C ASP A 210 14.01 -3.72 -21.31
N GLN A 211 12.93 -4.27 -21.85
CA GLN A 211 11.93 -3.53 -22.64
C GLN A 211 10.89 -2.82 -21.76
N ILE A 212 10.64 -3.32 -20.55
CA ILE A 212 9.72 -2.73 -19.60
C ILE A 212 10.43 -2.33 -18.32
N VAL A 213 10.09 -1.17 -17.74
CA VAL A 213 10.72 -0.64 -16.54
C VAL A 213 9.66 -0.09 -15.57
N ARG A 214 10.04 -0.03 -14.30
CA ARG A 214 9.23 0.64 -13.26
C ARG A 214 8.87 2.06 -13.67
N GLY A 215 7.63 2.47 -13.41
CA GLY A 215 7.11 3.80 -13.75
C GLY A 215 6.43 3.87 -15.12
N GLN A 216 6.55 2.82 -15.96
CA GLN A 216 5.68 2.68 -17.12
C GLN A 216 4.29 2.20 -16.70
N CYS A 217 3.32 2.27 -17.61
CA CYS A 217 1.98 1.76 -17.39
C CYS A 217 1.62 0.67 -18.40
N LEU A 218 0.92 -0.35 -17.93
CA LEU A 218 0.17 -1.28 -18.78
C LEU A 218 -1.24 -0.74 -18.93
N CYS A 219 -1.73 -0.61 -20.15
CA CYS A 219 -3.06 -0.09 -20.40
C CYS A 219 -3.73 -0.78 -21.61
N LYS A 220 -5.06 -0.62 -21.69
CA LYS A 220 -5.81 -1.03 -22.88
C LYS A 220 -5.32 -0.23 -24.09
N PRO A 221 -5.12 -0.87 -25.27
CA PRO A 221 -4.61 -0.18 -26.45
C PRO A 221 -5.39 1.10 -26.78
N GLY A 222 -4.65 2.20 -26.97
CA GLY A 222 -5.22 3.51 -27.32
C GLY A 222 -6.00 4.22 -26.21
N SER A 223 -5.99 3.71 -24.98
CA SER A 223 -6.74 4.30 -23.85
C SER A 223 -5.98 5.37 -23.08
N VAL A 224 -4.68 5.49 -23.29
CA VAL A 224 -3.79 6.45 -22.63
C VAL A 224 -2.95 7.17 -23.67
N THR A 225 -2.86 8.50 -23.54
CA THR A 225 -1.97 9.34 -24.34
C THR A 225 -0.87 9.87 -23.44
N CYS A 226 0.39 9.60 -23.78
CA CYS A 226 1.52 10.19 -23.09
C CYS A 226 1.73 11.63 -23.60
N HIS A 227 1.92 12.56 -22.66
CA HIS A 227 2.33 13.92 -22.96
C HIS A 227 3.83 14.04 -22.64
N SER A 228 4.58 14.62 -23.56
CA SER A 228 5.99 14.99 -23.40
C SER A 228 6.13 16.33 -22.68
#